data_fad6414fb484ae0d476ca8bf138651f0
#
_entry.id   fad6414fb484ae0d476ca8bf138651f0
#
_cell.length_a   1.000
_cell.length_b   1.000
_cell.length_c   1.000
_cell.angle_alpha   90.00
_cell.angle_beta   90.00
_cell.angle_gamma   90.00
#
_symmetry.space_group_name_H-M   'P 1'
#
loop_
_entity.id
_entity.type
_entity.pdbx_description
1 polymer ?
#
loop_
_entity_poly.entity_id
_entity_poly.type
_entity_poly.pdbx_seq_one_letter_code
_entity_poly.pdbx_strand_id
1 'polypeptide(L)'
;MTARKGGDPMDFYLTAPDGSRIHLPVNPERITCNTGNRILTFDVITLGEISLPRGRAPIRFSFEGFFPGEARKDDPMVKNWTSPKELAGILSAWRNEGTKLRLLVTETPINHDVYFDGDDSFEHEWRGGHGDCWYSLRFVEARELIIRAEGETAPAVAVGVQQTRPAPPAPKTYTVKPGDSLWAIAKKTLGDGGRWREIYNNNTNVI
;
A
#
# COMPACT_ATOMS: atom_id res chain seq x y z
N MET A 1 -22.43 34.78 -22.32
CA MET A 1 -22.18 34.49 -20.91
C MET A 1 -22.79 33.12 -20.62
N THR A 2 -22.02 32.06 -20.78
CA THR A 2 -22.46 30.70 -20.50
C THR A 2 -22.37 30.49 -18.98
N ALA A 3 -23.51 30.27 -18.35
CA ALA A 3 -23.59 29.89 -16.94
C ALA A 3 -22.74 28.64 -16.71
N ARG A 4 -21.75 28.70 -15.81
CA ARG A 4 -21.05 27.54 -15.30
C ARG A 4 -22.12 26.61 -14.69
N LYS A 5 -22.32 25.45 -15.30
CA LYS A 5 -23.02 24.32 -14.69
C LYS A 5 -22.37 24.08 -13.32
N GLY A 6 -23.12 24.29 -12.24
CA GLY A 6 -22.63 23.91 -10.91
C GLY A 6 -22.18 22.47 -10.98
N GLY A 7 -20.97 22.18 -10.51
CA GLY A 7 -20.46 20.82 -10.43
C GLY A 7 -21.47 19.94 -9.69
N ASP A 8 -21.57 18.69 -10.07
CA ASP A 8 -22.39 17.73 -9.31
C ASP A 8 -21.93 17.74 -7.85
N PRO A 9 -22.86 17.71 -6.89
CA PRO A 9 -22.47 17.76 -5.48
C PRO A 9 -21.60 16.54 -5.14
N MET A 10 -20.60 16.77 -4.31
CA MET A 10 -19.76 15.70 -3.77
C MET A 10 -20.63 14.69 -3.00
N ASP A 11 -20.55 13.42 -3.35
CA ASP A 11 -21.31 12.33 -2.73
C ASP A 11 -20.40 11.24 -2.21
N PHE A 12 -20.79 10.62 -1.09
CA PHE A 12 -20.03 9.58 -0.40
C PHE A 12 -20.72 8.23 -0.54
N TYR A 13 -19.96 7.26 -1.01
CA TYR A 13 -20.43 5.89 -1.20
C TYR A 13 -19.50 4.90 -0.52
N LEU A 14 -20.10 3.93 0.18
CA LEU A 14 -19.44 2.75 0.68
C LEU A 14 -20.08 1.52 0.01
N THR A 15 -19.28 0.70 -0.64
CA THR A 15 -19.76 -0.49 -1.35
C THR A 15 -19.05 -1.72 -0.82
N ALA A 16 -19.77 -2.74 -0.43
CA ALA A 16 -19.24 -4.03 -0.01
C ALA A 16 -19.05 -4.99 -1.20
N PRO A 17 -18.28 -6.08 -1.05
CA PRO A 17 -18.01 -7.02 -2.13
C PRO A 17 -19.25 -7.76 -2.65
N ASP A 18 -20.28 -7.90 -1.83
CA ASP A 18 -21.58 -8.50 -2.20
C ASP A 18 -22.45 -7.59 -3.07
N GLY A 19 -21.98 -6.36 -3.34
CA GLY A 19 -22.71 -5.36 -4.10
C GLY A 19 -23.61 -4.46 -3.25
N SER A 20 -23.73 -4.71 -1.95
CA SER A 20 -24.47 -3.82 -1.05
C SER A 20 -23.76 -2.46 -0.97
N ARG A 21 -24.54 -1.38 -1.05
CA ARG A 21 -24.04 -0.03 -1.17
C ARG A 21 -24.78 0.93 -0.26
N ILE A 22 -24.03 1.66 0.52
CA ILE A 22 -24.52 2.80 1.28
C ILE A 22 -24.15 4.09 0.51
N HIS A 23 -25.14 4.93 0.25
CA HIS A 23 -24.99 6.32 -0.10
C HIS A 23 -25.29 7.13 1.16
N LEU A 24 -24.36 7.93 1.65
CA LEU A 24 -24.58 8.70 2.86
C LEU A 24 -25.74 9.68 2.66
N PRO A 25 -26.78 9.66 3.51
CA PRO A 25 -27.97 10.51 3.35
C PRO A 25 -27.65 12.00 3.45
N VAL A 26 -26.69 12.35 4.29
CA VAL A 26 -26.15 13.69 4.43
C VAL A 26 -24.65 13.62 4.25
N ASN A 27 -24.12 14.46 3.37
CA ASN A 27 -22.68 14.50 3.13
C ASN A 27 -21.94 15.04 4.35
N PRO A 28 -20.82 14.39 4.74
CA PRO A 28 -19.89 14.96 5.69
C PRO A 28 -19.39 16.35 5.25
N GLU A 29 -19.22 17.26 6.18
CA GLU A 29 -18.66 18.59 5.86
C GLU A 29 -17.19 18.50 5.42
N ARG A 30 -16.48 17.50 5.89
CA ARG A 30 -15.04 17.32 5.66
C ARG A 30 -14.67 15.85 5.62
N ILE A 31 -13.77 15.48 4.70
CA ILE A 31 -13.01 14.23 4.76
C ILE A 31 -11.54 14.55 4.91
N THR A 32 -10.89 13.92 5.88
CA THR A 32 -9.44 14.04 6.10
C THR A 32 -8.74 12.82 5.52
N CYS A 33 -7.73 13.06 4.69
CA CYS A 33 -6.89 12.01 4.08
C CYS A 33 -5.48 12.15 4.61
N ASN A 34 -5.05 11.21 5.46
CA ASN A 34 -3.69 11.17 5.98
C ASN A 34 -2.82 10.26 5.13
N THR A 35 -1.83 10.84 4.46
CA THR A 35 -0.84 10.13 3.67
C THR A 35 0.53 10.31 4.27
N GLY A 36 1.39 9.32 4.20
CA GLY A 36 2.75 9.44 4.72
C GLY A 36 3.70 8.41 4.15
N ASN A 37 4.99 8.64 4.38
CA ASN A 37 6.04 7.68 4.08
C ASN A 37 6.58 7.10 5.38
N ARG A 38 6.92 5.81 5.35
CA ARG A 38 7.71 5.21 6.43
C ARG A 38 9.17 5.58 6.21
N ILE A 39 9.78 6.16 7.22
CA ILE A 39 11.21 6.47 7.26
C ILE A 39 11.84 5.55 8.30
N LEU A 40 12.93 4.90 7.93
CA LEU A 40 13.77 4.15 8.84
C LEU A 40 15.06 4.93 9.06
N THR A 41 15.35 5.21 10.32
CA THR A 41 16.53 5.95 10.75
C THR A 41 17.55 4.99 11.37
N PHE A 42 18.82 5.15 11.00
CA PHE A 42 19.94 4.37 11.51
C PHE A 42 21.03 5.33 12.00
N ASP A 43 21.63 5.00 13.12
CA ASP A 43 22.86 5.65 13.60
C ASP A 43 24.08 4.91 13.07
N VAL A 44 24.92 5.60 12.32
CA VAL A 44 26.19 5.08 11.81
C VAL A 44 27.33 5.78 12.51
N ILE A 45 28.24 5.01 13.13
CA ILE A 45 29.29 5.49 14.04
C ILE A 45 30.15 6.66 13.47
N THR A 46 30.37 6.72 12.17
CA THR A 46 31.23 7.76 11.55
C THR A 46 30.46 8.78 10.73
N LEU A 47 29.19 8.52 10.40
CA LEU A 47 28.37 9.34 9.50
C LEU A 47 27.18 10.00 10.21
N GLY A 48 26.90 9.63 11.47
CA GLY A 48 25.75 10.10 12.22
C GLY A 48 24.45 9.43 11.77
N GLU A 49 23.33 10.12 11.94
CA GLU A 49 22.01 9.64 11.64
C GLU A 49 21.72 9.64 10.13
N ILE A 50 21.32 8.48 9.59
CA ILE A 50 20.91 8.32 8.18
C ILE A 50 19.45 7.91 8.14
N SER A 51 18.62 8.66 7.44
CA SER A 51 17.20 8.39 7.25
C SER A 51 16.92 7.86 5.84
N LEU A 52 16.34 6.64 5.75
CA LEU A 52 15.97 5.99 4.50
C LEU A 52 14.46 5.82 4.37
N PRO A 53 13.84 6.27 3.27
CA PRO A 53 12.44 6.04 3.03
C PRO A 53 12.16 4.55 2.77
N ARG A 54 11.21 3.98 3.51
CA ARG A 54 10.78 2.56 3.46
C ARG A 54 9.45 2.35 2.75
N GLY A 55 9.08 3.25 1.87
CA GLY A 55 7.84 3.19 1.11
C GLY A 55 6.69 3.95 1.76
N ARG A 56 5.57 3.98 1.06
CA ARG A 56 4.36 4.72 1.44
C ARG A 56 3.62 4.00 2.57
N ALA A 57 3.19 4.73 3.59
CA ALA A 57 2.22 4.22 4.56
C ALA A 57 0.83 4.06 3.91
N PRO A 58 -0.06 3.17 4.39
CA PRO A 58 -1.45 3.14 3.95
C PRO A 58 -2.12 4.49 4.20
N ILE A 59 -3.00 4.90 3.27
CA ILE A 59 -3.79 6.12 3.44
C ILE A 59 -4.83 5.87 4.51
N ARG A 60 -5.03 6.84 5.41
CA ARG A 60 -6.11 6.83 6.38
C ARG A 60 -7.11 7.91 6.03
N PHE A 61 -8.39 7.54 6.07
CA PHE A 61 -9.51 8.41 5.82
C PHE A 61 -10.32 8.56 7.10
N SER A 62 -10.71 9.79 7.44
CA SER A 62 -11.61 10.04 8.55
C SER A 62 -12.62 11.12 8.20
N PHE A 63 -13.85 10.91 8.60
CA PHE A 63 -14.93 11.88 8.45
C PHE A 63 -16.03 11.65 9.49
N GLU A 64 -16.77 12.71 9.77
CA GLU A 64 -17.84 12.74 10.75
C GLU A 64 -19.10 13.27 10.10
N GLY A 65 -20.24 12.83 10.60
CA GLY A 65 -21.53 13.26 10.09
C GLY A 65 -22.67 12.80 10.97
N PHE A 66 -23.84 12.83 10.42
CA PHE A 66 -25.02 12.29 11.10
C PHE A 66 -25.95 11.60 10.09
N PHE A 67 -26.65 10.59 10.55
CA PHE A 67 -27.75 9.97 9.85
C PHE A 67 -29.04 10.61 10.33
N PRO A 68 -29.80 11.27 9.43
CA PRO A 68 -30.99 12.01 9.80
C PRO A 68 -32.11 11.07 10.25
N GLY A 69 -32.72 11.37 11.39
CA GLY A 69 -33.89 10.68 11.88
C GLY A 69 -35.10 10.84 10.96
N GLU A 70 -36.16 10.09 11.21
CA GLU A 70 -37.35 10.09 10.37
C GLU A 70 -37.99 11.48 10.25
N ALA A 71 -37.91 12.30 11.29
CA ALA A 71 -38.44 13.65 11.27
C ALA A 71 -37.74 14.59 10.26
N ARG A 72 -36.55 14.21 9.79
CA ARG A 72 -35.76 14.99 8.83
C ARG A 72 -35.65 14.35 7.43
N LYS A 73 -36.39 13.29 7.17
CA LYS A 73 -36.29 12.54 5.91
C LYS A 73 -36.58 13.39 4.66
N ASP A 74 -37.40 14.39 4.80
CA ASP A 74 -37.83 15.28 3.70
C ASP A 74 -37.02 16.59 3.63
N ASP A 75 -35.95 16.74 4.45
CA ASP A 75 -35.07 17.89 4.38
C ASP A 75 -34.33 17.94 3.05
N PRO A 76 -34.17 19.11 2.41
CA PRO A 76 -33.52 19.24 1.11
C PRO A 76 -32.06 18.75 1.06
N MET A 77 -31.39 18.68 2.21
CA MET A 77 -30.02 18.16 2.30
C MET A 77 -29.94 16.64 2.36
N VAL A 78 -31.06 15.95 2.59
CA VAL A 78 -31.11 14.50 2.74
C VAL A 78 -31.29 13.83 1.38
N LYS A 79 -30.33 12.98 1.05
CA LYS A 79 -30.33 12.18 -0.18
C LYS A 79 -30.59 10.72 0.18
N ASN A 80 -31.49 10.06 -0.57
CA ASN A 80 -31.74 8.61 -0.39
C ASN A 80 -31.85 8.18 1.07
N TRP A 81 -32.81 8.77 1.79
CA TRP A 81 -32.99 8.51 3.22
C TRP A 81 -33.12 7.01 3.52
N THR A 82 -32.32 6.57 4.46
CA THR A 82 -32.39 5.24 5.07
C THR A 82 -32.37 5.43 6.60
N SER A 83 -33.09 4.58 7.31
CA SER A 83 -33.17 4.65 8.77
C SER A 83 -31.79 4.66 9.43
N PRO A 84 -31.52 5.60 10.37
CA PRO A 84 -30.24 5.63 11.10
C PRO A 84 -29.91 4.30 11.76
N LYS A 85 -30.91 3.58 12.29
CA LYS A 85 -30.75 2.27 12.91
C LYS A 85 -30.26 1.22 11.92
N GLU A 86 -30.78 1.24 10.71
CA GLU A 86 -30.38 0.33 9.63
C GLU A 86 -28.95 0.63 9.18
N LEU A 87 -28.60 1.90 8.91
CA LEU A 87 -27.26 2.30 8.52
C LEU A 87 -26.21 1.97 9.60
N ALA A 88 -26.50 2.26 10.86
CA ALA A 88 -25.62 1.90 11.97
C ALA A 88 -25.47 0.38 12.11
N GLY A 89 -26.54 -0.40 11.86
CA GLY A 89 -26.51 -1.85 11.86
C GLY A 89 -25.63 -2.41 10.77
N ILE A 90 -25.78 -1.95 9.53
CA ILE A 90 -24.95 -2.37 8.38
C ILE A 90 -23.48 -2.05 8.62
N LEU A 91 -23.17 -0.81 9.02
CA LEU A 91 -21.78 -0.40 9.28
C LEU A 91 -21.14 -1.20 10.42
N SER A 92 -21.90 -1.49 11.48
CA SER A 92 -21.44 -2.34 12.58
C SER A 92 -21.17 -3.77 12.13
N ALA A 93 -22.03 -4.35 11.29
CA ALA A 93 -21.83 -5.67 10.71
C ALA A 93 -20.55 -5.72 9.86
N TRP A 94 -20.39 -4.80 8.92
CA TRP A 94 -19.20 -4.70 8.08
C TRP A 94 -17.90 -4.53 8.88
N ARG A 95 -17.94 -3.71 9.96
CA ARG A 95 -16.79 -3.53 10.85
C ARG A 95 -16.45 -4.85 11.57
N ASN A 96 -17.45 -5.52 12.14
CA ASN A 96 -17.24 -6.74 12.92
C ASN A 96 -16.76 -7.92 12.07
N GLU A 97 -17.19 -7.97 10.82
CA GLU A 97 -16.80 -8.98 9.84
C GLU A 97 -15.43 -8.67 9.18
N GLY A 98 -14.90 -7.48 9.39
CA GLY A 98 -13.67 -7.04 8.70
C GLY A 98 -13.85 -6.91 7.18
N THR A 99 -15.04 -6.53 6.74
CA THR A 99 -15.40 -6.45 5.32
C THR A 99 -14.54 -5.41 4.59
N LYS A 100 -13.97 -5.80 3.44
CA LYS A 100 -13.25 -4.88 2.56
C LYS A 100 -14.27 -4.04 1.80
N LEU A 101 -14.29 -2.74 2.06
CA LEU A 101 -15.21 -1.80 1.44
C LEU A 101 -14.54 -1.01 0.32
N ARG A 102 -15.33 -0.53 -0.62
CA ARG A 102 -14.94 0.47 -1.60
C ARG A 102 -15.44 1.83 -1.17
N LEU A 103 -14.54 2.74 -0.77
CA LEU A 103 -14.84 4.14 -0.48
C LEU A 103 -14.69 4.95 -1.77
N LEU A 104 -15.80 5.52 -2.23
CA LEU A 104 -15.84 6.43 -3.37
C LEU A 104 -16.42 7.78 -2.91
N VAL A 105 -15.67 8.86 -3.18
CA VAL A 105 -16.16 10.22 -3.00
C VAL A 105 -16.11 10.91 -4.37
N THR A 106 -17.28 11.24 -4.90
CA THR A 106 -17.38 11.87 -6.22
C THR A 106 -16.70 13.24 -6.23
N GLU A 107 -16.32 13.73 -7.40
CA GLU A 107 -15.59 15.00 -7.61
C GLU A 107 -14.22 15.06 -6.85
N THR A 108 -13.72 13.92 -6.35
CA THR A 108 -12.42 13.82 -5.70
C THR A 108 -11.63 12.62 -6.23
N PRO A 109 -10.31 12.57 -6.04
CA PRO A 109 -9.51 11.39 -6.40
C PRO A 109 -9.71 10.19 -5.44
N ILE A 110 -10.64 10.28 -4.48
CA ILE A 110 -10.86 9.24 -3.47
C ILE A 110 -11.72 8.13 -4.05
N ASN A 111 -11.06 7.03 -4.41
CA ASN A 111 -11.67 5.80 -4.88
C ASN A 111 -10.78 4.63 -4.49
N HIS A 112 -10.87 4.20 -3.24
CA HIS A 112 -9.97 3.22 -2.63
C HIS A 112 -10.71 2.07 -1.98
N ASP A 113 -10.10 0.90 -2.04
CA ASP A 113 -10.49 -0.21 -1.18
C ASP A 113 -9.98 0.07 0.22
N VAL A 114 -10.83 -0.11 1.22
CA VAL A 114 -10.56 0.26 2.61
C VAL A 114 -11.06 -0.80 3.58
N TYR A 115 -10.44 -0.83 4.76
CA TYR A 115 -10.95 -1.50 5.95
C TYR A 115 -11.25 -0.47 7.04
N PHE A 116 -12.07 -0.81 8.01
CA PHE A 116 -12.20 -0.04 9.23
C PHE A 116 -10.87 0.01 9.99
N ASP A 117 -10.45 1.19 10.46
CA ASP A 117 -9.11 1.44 11.03
C ASP A 117 -9.13 1.30 12.56
N GLY A 118 -9.16 0.07 13.06
CA GLY A 118 -9.08 -0.23 14.49
C GLY A 118 -10.42 -0.21 15.23
N ASP A 119 -10.33 -0.25 16.55
CA ASP A 119 -11.50 -0.40 17.43
C ASP A 119 -12.43 0.83 17.42
N ASP A 120 -11.87 2.03 17.36
CA ASP A 120 -12.61 3.31 17.32
C ASP A 120 -12.98 3.72 15.88
N SER A 121 -13.02 2.76 14.96
CA SER A 121 -13.22 3.05 13.53
C SER A 121 -14.65 3.44 13.18
N PHE A 122 -15.60 3.06 13.98
CA PHE A 122 -17.00 3.47 13.88
C PHE A 122 -17.56 3.76 15.27
N GLU A 123 -17.61 5.02 15.62
CA GLU A 123 -18.26 5.52 16.81
C GLU A 123 -19.58 6.16 16.40
N HIS A 124 -20.64 5.95 17.19
CA HIS A 124 -21.93 6.57 16.93
C HIS A 124 -22.67 6.91 18.23
N GLU A 125 -23.39 8.01 18.20
CA GLU A 125 -24.15 8.54 19.32
C GLU A 125 -25.58 8.91 18.88
N TRP A 126 -26.54 8.47 19.63
CA TRP A 126 -27.95 8.82 19.41
C TRP A 126 -28.29 10.10 20.17
N ARG A 127 -28.67 11.15 19.42
CA ARG A 127 -29.11 12.40 20.02
C ARG A 127 -30.61 12.55 19.93
N GLY A 128 -31.22 12.88 21.07
CA GLY A 128 -32.70 12.97 21.23
C GLY A 128 -33.35 14.01 20.34
N GLY A 129 -34.68 13.99 20.32
CA GLY A 129 -35.53 14.96 19.60
C GLY A 129 -35.96 14.47 18.23
N HIS A 130 -35.06 14.37 17.26
CA HIS A 130 -35.38 13.96 15.90
C HIS A 130 -34.97 12.51 15.56
N GLY A 131 -34.30 11.80 16.49
CA GLY A 131 -33.82 10.45 16.27
C GLY A 131 -32.55 10.40 15.39
N ASP A 132 -31.81 11.48 15.36
CA ASP A 132 -30.56 11.56 14.59
C ASP A 132 -29.48 10.69 15.24
N CYS A 133 -28.66 10.04 14.42
CA CYS A 133 -27.50 9.27 14.84
C CYS A 133 -26.23 9.95 14.33
N TRP A 134 -25.45 10.53 15.22
CA TRP A 134 -24.16 11.13 14.89
C TRP A 134 -23.09 10.06 14.83
N TYR A 135 -22.18 10.15 13.87
CA TYR A 135 -21.15 9.13 13.67
C TYR A 135 -19.78 9.74 13.37
N SER A 136 -18.76 8.98 13.72
CA SER A 136 -17.38 9.17 13.27
C SER A 136 -16.92 7.88 12.59
N LEU A 137 -16.34 7.99 11.41
CA LEU A 137 -15.83 6.86 10.62
C LEU A 137 -14.36 7.05 10.32
N ARG A 138 -13.59 5.96 10.53
CA ARG A 138 -12.15 5.90 10.23
C ARG A 138 -11.87 4.66 9.41
N PHE A 139 -11.15 4.87 8.32
CA PHE A 139 -10.78 3.81 7.39
C PHE A 139 -9.30 3.84 7.09
N VAL A 140 -8.74 2.67 6.79
CA VAL A 140 -7.37 2.49 6.29
C VAL A 140 -7.40 1.86 4.91
N GLU A 141 -6.55 2.33 4.00
CA GLU A 141 -6.40 1.77 2.65
C GLU A 141 -6.10 0.27 2.72
N ALA A 142 -6.93 -0.54 2.06
CA ALA A 142 -6.69 -1.96 1.89
C ALA A 142 -5.62 -2.17 0.81
N ARG A 143 -4.48 -2.74 1.21
CA ARG A 143 -3.40 -3.10 0.28
C ARG A 143 -3.34 -4.60 0.12
N GLU A 144 -3.22 -5.05 -1.11
CA GLU A 144 -2.98 -6.45 -1.39
C GLU A 144 -1.52 -6.80 -1.08
N LEU A 145 -1.33 -7.88 -0.32
CA LEU A 145 -0.02 -8.46 -0.11
C LEU A 145 0.35 -9.27 -1.35
N ILE A 146 1.21 -8.71 -2.19
CA ILE A 146 1.78 -9.45 -3.32
C ILE A 146 2.98 -10.24 -2.78
N ILE A 147 2.77 -11.51 -2.49
CA ILE A 147 3.85 -12.45 -2.17
C ILE A 147 4.45 -12.90 -3.50
N ARG A 148 5.67 -12.43 -3.81
CA ARG A 148 6.42 -12.95 -4.95
C ARG A 148 7.16 -14.20 -4.50
N ALA A 149 6.97 -15.31 -5.21
CA ALA A 149 7.79 -16.50 -5.03
C ALA A 149 9.25 -16.17 -5.37
N GLU A 150 10.17 -16.74 -4.61
CA GLU A 150 11.61 -16.62 -4.86
C GLU A 150 11.89 -17.16 -6.28
N GLY A 151 12.26 -16.27 -7.23
CA GLY A 151 12.46 -16.60 -8.65
C GLY A 151 11.77 -15.67 -9.65
N GLU A 152 10.77 -14.88 -9.25
CA GLU A 152 10.24 -13.84 -10.12
C GLU A 152 11.08 -12.57 -10.01
N THR A 153 11.88 -12.33 -11.04
CA THR A 153 12.56 -11.04 -11.23
C THR A 153 11.53 -9.93 -11.35
N ALA A 154 11.50 -9.02 -10.37
CA ALA A 154 10.71 -7.80 -10.46
C ALA A 154 11.05 -7.08 -11.77
N PRO A 155 10.07 -6.54 -12.53
CA PRO A 155 10.39 -5.60 -13.58
C PRO A 155 11.19 -4.46 -12.94
N ALA A 156 12.44 -4.31 -13.39
CA ALA A 156 13.31 -3.24 -12.92
C ALA A 156 12.62 -1.92 -13.23
N VAL A 157 12.11 -1.25 -12.20
CA VAL A 157 11.82 0.18 -12.31
C VAL A 157 13.18 0.83 -12.52
N ALA A 158 13.42 1.28 -13.74
CA ALA A 158 14.62 1.99 -14.12
C ALA A 158 14.65 3.34 -13.38
N VAL A 159 15.03 3.32 -12.11
CA VAL A 159 15.59 4.48 -11.46
C VAL A 159 17.03 4.56 -11.97
N GLY A 160 17.30 5.54 -12.81
CA GLY A 160 18.61 5.77 -13.40
C GLY A 160 19.65 6.14 -12.33
N VAL A 161 20.10 5.15 -11.60
CA VAL A 161 21.33 5.21 -10.85
C VAL A 161 22.40 4.62 -11.76
N GLN A 162 23.19 5.46 -12.38
CA GLN A 162 24.42 5.05 -13.05
C GLN A 162 25.29 4.33 -12.03
N GLN A 163 25.25 3.01 -12.04
CA GLN A 163 26.27 2.20 -11.36
C GLN A 163 27.59 2.34 -12.14
N THR A 164 28.46 3.23 -11.66
CA THR A 164 29.81 3.45 -12.23
C THR A 164 30.84 2.42 -11.78
N ARG A 165 30.44 1.27 -11.30
CA ARG A 165 31.38 0.19 -10.96
C ARG A 165 30.96 -1.13 -11.64
N PRO A 166 31.75 -1.63 -12.62
CA PRO A 166 31.53 -2.96 -13.16
C PRO A 166 31.62 -4.00 -12.04
N ALA A 167 30.64 -4.88 -11.94
CA ALA A 167 30.73 -6.03 -11.05
C ALA A 167 31.98 -6.84 -11.39
N PRO A 168 32.74 -7.34 -10.37
CA PRO A 168 33.85 -8.23 -10.62
C PRO A 168 33.35 -9.43 -11.45
N PRO A 169 34.09 -9.87 -12.48
CA PRO A 169 33.70 -11.05 -13.24
C PRO A 169 33.56 -12.24 -12.30
N ALA A 170 32.48 -13.02 -12.49
CA ALA A 170 32.24 -14.23 -11.70
C ALA A 170 33.48 -15.14 -11.75
N PRO A 171 33.93 -15.71 -10.63
CA PRO A 171 35.10 -16.58 -10.60
C PRO A 171 34.90 -17.76 -11.53
N LYS A 172 35.80 -17.89 -12.52
CA LYS A 172 35.80 -19.02 -13.44
C LYS A 172 36.31 -20.25 -12.69
N THR A 173 35.40 -21.12 -12.24
CA THR A 173 35.74 -22.39 -11.63
C THR A 173 35.85 -23.45 -12.71
N TYR A 174 36.90 -24.28 -12.64
CA TYR A 174 37.12 -25.42 -13.54
C TYR A 174 37.16 -26.70 -12.69
N THR A 175 36.34 -27.69 -13.03
CA THR A 175 36.36 -29.01 -12.38
C THR A 175 37.45 -29.86 -12.99
N VAL A 176 38.50 -30.19 -12.21
CA VAL A 176 39.64 -31.01 -12.61
C VAL A 176 39.19 -32.42 -12.93
N LYS A 177 39.68 -32.98 -14.05
CA LYS A 177 39.41 -34.35 -14.44
C LYS A 177 40.69 -35.19 -14.34
N PRO A 178 40.60 -36.52 -14.12
CA PRO A 178 41.76 -37.39 -14.13
C PRO A 178 42.54 -37.22 -15.44
N GLY A 179 43.85 -36.92 -15.33
CA GLY A 179 44.73 -36.68 -16.47
C GLY A 179 44.97 -35.23 -16.84
N ASP A 180 44.28 -34.27 -16.18
CA ASP A 180 44.54 -32.83 -16.35
C ASP A 180 45.85 -32.44 -15.68
N SER A 181 46.61 -31.53 -16.34
CA SER A 181 47.74 -30.84 -15.74
C SER A 181 47.46 -29.37 -15.53
N LEU A 182 48.07 -28.75 -14.51
CA LEU A 182 47.89 -27.32 -14.25
C LEU A 182 48.22 -26.43 -15.44
N TRP A 183 49.19 -26.87 -16.27
CA TRP A 183 49.53 -26.18 -17.53
C TRP A 183 48.38 -26.23 -18.54
N ALA A 184 47.77 -27.42 -18.71
CA ALA A 184 46.63 -27.60 -19.63
C ALA A 184 45.41 -26.82 -19.15
N ILE A 185 45.12 -26.82 -17.85
CA ILE A 185 44.06 -26.05 -17.23
C ILE A 185 44.29 -24.54 -17.43
N ALA A 186 45.50 -24.04 -17.16
CA ALA A 186 45.85 -22.65 -17.37
C ALA A 186 45.69 -22.21 -18.82
N LYS A 187 46.12 -23.04 -19.78
CA LYS A 187 45.95 -22.77 -21.19
C LYS A 187 44.46 -22.65 -21.57
N LYS A 188 43.61 -23.51 -21.01
CA LYS A 188 42.17 -23.55 -21.29
C LYS A 188 41.39 -22.42 -20.60
N THR A 189 41.73 -22.07 -19.37
CA THR A 189 40.96 -21.12 -18.54
C THR A 189 41.50 -19.70 -18.60
N LEU A 190 42.82 -19.54 -18.68
CA LEU A 190 43.52 -18.25 -18.68
C LEU A 190 44.10 -17.88 -20.07
N GLY A 191 43.98 -18.80 -21.05
CA GLY A 191 44.48 -18.58 -22.41
C GLY A 191 45.99 -18.82 -22.56
N ASP A 192 46.74 -18.95 -21.48
CA ASP A 192 48.21 -19.15 -21.47
C ASP A 192 48.60 -20.22 -20.44
N GLY A 193 49.25 -21.29 -20.93
CA GLY A 193 49.73 -22.40 -20.09
C GLY A 193 50.88 -21.97 -19.15
N GLY A 194 51.67 -20.95 -19.45
CA GLY A 194 52.73 -20.43 -18.58
C GLY A 194 52.24 -19.86 -17.27
N ARG A 195 50.94 -19.49 -17.20
CA ARG A 195 50.27 -18.92 -16.02
C ARG A 195 49.79 -19.99 -15.02
N TRP A 196 50.23 -21.23 -15.16
CA TRP A 196 49.83 -22.34 -14.25
C TRP A 196 50.19 -22.06 -12.79
N ARG A 197 51.25 -21.28 -12.55
CA ARG A 197 51.64 -20.86 -11.17
C ARG A 197 50.59 -20.02 -10.49
N GLU A 198 49.81 -19.22 -11.21
CA GLU A 198 48.74 -18.43 -10.63
C GLU A 198 47.63 -19.35 -10.10
N ILE A 199 47.29 -20.39 -10.84
CA ILE A 199 46.31 -21.41 -10.41
C ILE A 199 46.85 -22.15 -9.18
N TYR A 200 48.12 -22.57 -9.18
CA TYR A 200 48.72 -23.26 -8.05
C TYR A 200 48.68 -22.39 -6.78
N ASN A 201 49.15 -21.15 -6.86
CA ASN A 201 49.22 -20.23 -5.70
C ASN A 201 47.86 -19.91 -5.12
N ASN A 202 46.82 -19.87 -5.94
CA ASN A 202 45.44 -19.59 -5.47
C ASN A 202 44.70 -20.82 -4.94
N ASN A 203 45.30 -22.05 -5.08
CA ASN A 203 44.63 -23.30 -4.66
C ASN A 203 45.56 -24.20 -3.83
N THR A 204 46.56 -23.64 -3.16
CA THR A 204 47.54 -24.38 -2.33
C THR A 204 46.92 -25.20 -1.21
N ASN A 205 45.67 -24.93 -0.85
CA ASN A 205 44.94 -25.69 0.18
C ASN A 205 44.24 -26.94 -0.37
N VAL A 206 44.20 -27.15 -1.70
CA VAL A 206 43.43 -28.21 -2.34
C VAL A 206 44.31 -29.07 -3.27
N ILE A 207 45.50 -28.60 -3.61
CA ILE A 207 46.47 -29.30 -4.49
C ILE A 207 47.61 -29.86 -3.69
#